data_2e97e0dcc9d749254509f14d1530476c
#
_entry.id   2e97e0dcc9d749254509f14d1530476c
#
_cell.length_a   1.000
_cell.length_b   1.000
_cell.length_c   1.000
_cell.angle_alpha   90.00
_cell.angle_beta   90.00
_cell.angle_gamma   90.00
#
_symmetry.space_group_name_H-M   'P 1'
#
loop_
_entity.id
_entity.type
_entity.pdbx_description
1 polymer ?
#
loop_
_entity_poly.entity_id
_entity_poly.type
_entity_poly.pdbx_seq_one_letter_code
_entity_poly.pdbx_strand_id
1 'polypeptide(L)'
;MNETYLIDTHSHINMIEGLSLDEVILNAYDAGVKKIIVPSAYRNDIDVVMQLVEKYENVYGYLGIHPSEVKDFDDSLLERISDLAKNPKILGIGEIGLDYYWDKSFVDLQKEVFIKQIKLANALDLPINIHDREAHKDTFDIIQEH
;
A
#
# COMPACT_ATOMS: atom_id res chain seq x y z
N MET A 1 -8.77 -7.01 -31.85
CA MET A 1 -9.56 -7.53 -30.70
C MET A 1 -8.86 -7.02 -29.46
N ASN A 2 -9.57 -6.30 -28.57
CA ASN A 2 -8.97 -5.91 -27.29
C ASN A 2 -8.78 -7.19 -26.46
N GLU A 3 -7.55 -7.56 -26.18
CA GLU A 3 -7.26 -8.67 -25.28
C GLU A 3 -7.74 -8.29 -23.87
N THR A 4 -8.61 -9.09 -23.30
CA THR A 4 -9.03 -8.95 -21.90
C THR A 4 -7.90 -9.48 -21.01
N TYR A 5 -7.46 -8.69 -20.06
CA TYR A 5 -6.43 -9.08 -19.09
C TYR A 5 -6.87 -8.74 -17.65
N LEU A 6 -6.23 -9.35 -16.68
CA LEU A 6 -6.45 -9.10 -15.26
C LEU A 6 -5.41 -8.11 -14.71
N ILE A 7 -5.84 -7.38 -13.71
CA ILE A 7 -4.96 -6.54 -12.87
C ILE A 7 -5.12 -7.03 -11.43
N ASP A 8 -4.01 -7.41 -10.80
CA ASP A 8 -3.99 -7.65 -9.36
C ASP A 8 -3.76 -6.31 -8.66
N THR A 9 -4.78 -5.81 -7.99
CA THR A 9 -4.76 -4.47 -7.39
C THR A 9 -4.19 -4.43 -5.98
N HIS A 10 -3.87 -5.60 -5.39
CA HIS A 10 -3.28 -5.67 -4.05
C HIS A 10 -2.61 -7.03 -3.85
N SER A 11 -1.30 -7.09 -3.96
CA SER A 11 -0.54 -8.33 -3.79
C SER A 11 0.84 -8.10 -3.18
N HIS A 12 1.11 -8.75 -2.05
CA HIS A 12 2.42 -8.73 -1.40
C HIS A 12 3.35 -9.78 -2.02
N ILE A 13 3.69 -9.61 -3.31
CA ILE A 13 4.53 -10.57 -4.05
C ILE A 13 5.93 -10.74 -3.46
N ASN A 14 6.42 -9.73 -2.74
CA ASN A 14 7.69 -9.75 -2.01
C ASN A 14 7.69 -10.66 -0.78
N MET A 15 6.52 -11.12 -0.35
CA MET A 15 6.35 -11.99 0.82
C MET A 15 6.04 -13.46 0.44
N ILE A 16 6.01 -13.78 -0.86
CA ILE A 16 5.77 -15.16 -1.33
C ILE A 16 7.04 -15.98 -1.14
N GLU A 17 6.92 -17.07 -0.38
CA GLU A 17 8.01 -17.99 -0.12
C GLU A 17 8.08 -19.12 -1.17
N GLY A 18 9.28 -19.64 -1.39
CA GLY A 18 9.51 -20.82 -2.24
C GLY A 18 9.62 -20.54 -3.75
N LEU A 19 9.39 -19.30 -4.21
CA LEU A 19 9.58 -18.86 -5.57
C LEU A 19 10.42 -17.58 -5.61
N SER A 20 11.19 -17.42 -6.67
CA SER A 20 11.81 -16.12 -6.95
C SER A 20 10.76 -15.10 -7.44
N LEU A 21 11.02 -13.81 -7.26
CA LEU A 21 10.14 -12.75 -7.77
C LEU A 21 9.93 -12.84 -9.29
N ASP A 22 10.97 -13.20 -10.04
CA ASP A 22 10.88 -13.38 -11.49
C ASP A 22 9.90 -14.51 -11.83
N GLU A 23 9.90 -15.64 -11.08
CA GLU A 23 8.96 -16.75 -11.26
C GLU A 23 7.53 -16.35 -10.87
N VAL A 24 7.35 -15.60 -9.76
CA VAL A 24 6.04 -15.12 -9.33
C VAL A 24 5.41 -14.24 -10.41
N ILE A 25 6.16 -13.27 -10.94
CA ILE A 25 5.69 -12.34 -11.98
C ILE A 25 5.41 -13.07 -13.29
N LEU A 26 6.27 -14.00 -13.69
CA LEU A 26 6.08 -14.80 -14.90
C LEU A 26 4.81 -15.66 -14.78
N ASN A 27 4.62 -16.36 -13.66
CA ASN A 27 3.43 -17.19 -13.42
C ASN A 27 2.16 -16.33 -13.44
N ALA A 28 2.17 -15.14 -12.83
CA ALA A 28 1.04 -14.22 -12.88
C ALA A 28 0.73 -13.78 -14.31
N TYR A 29 1.77 -13.43 -15.08
CA TYR A 29 1.63 -13.02 -16.48
C TYR A 29 1.04 -14.13 -17.34
N ASP A 30 1.49 -15.38 -17.19
CA ASP A 30 1.00 -16.56 -17.93
C ASP A 30 -0.45 -16.89 -17.54
N ALA A 31 -0.84 -16.61 -16.29
CA ALA A 31 -2.23 -16.71 -15.82
C ALA A 31 -3.15 -15.57 -16.30
N GLY A 32 -2.62 -14.59 -17.06
CA GLY A 32 -3.39 -13.48 -17.61
C GLY A 32 -3.37 -12.20 -16.76
N VAL A 33 -2.64 -12.16 -15.63
CA VAL A 33 -2.43 -10.96 -14.82
C VAL A 33 -1.32 -10.13 -15.44
N LYS A 34 -1.69 -9.03 -16.09
CA LYS A 34 -0.73 -8.21 -16.85
C LYS A 34 -0.17 -7.02 -16.05
N LYS A 35 -0.79 -6.68 -14.91
CA LYS A 35 -0.32 -5.63 -14.00
C LYS A 35 -0.52 -6.09 -12.56
N ILE A 36 0.44 -5.75 -11.71
CA ILE A 36 0.41 -6.06 -10.28
C ILE A 36 0.69 -4.78 -9.51
N ILE A 37 -0.12 -4.50 -8.48
CA ILE A 37 0.11 -3.39 -7.57
C ILE A 37 0.52 -3.94 -6.21
N VAL A 38 1.70 -3.55 -5.75
CA VAL A 38 2.29 -4.00 -4.48
C VAL A 38 2.18 -2.88 -3.46
N PRO A 39 1.43 -3.08 -2.36
CA PRO A 39 1.41 -2.11 -1.27
C PRO A 39 2.59 -2.32 -0.33
N SER A 40 3.14 -1.24 0.22
CA SER A 40 4.02 -1.33 1.38
C SER A 40 3.19 -1.46 2.65
N ALA A 41 3.68 -2.25 3.61
CA ALA A 41 3.09 -2.40 4.93
C ALA A 41 4.02 -1.86 6.02
N TYR A 42 5.30 -2.21 5.97
CA TYR A 42 6.34 -1.84 6.93
C TYR A 42 7.19 -0.68 6.40
N ARG A 43 7.87 0.00 7.33
CA ARG A 43 8.82 1.06 6.96
C ARG A 43 9.87 0.59 5.92
N ASN A 44 10.39 -0.62 6.09
CA ASN A 44 11.40 -1.19 5.20
C ASN A 44 10.82 -1.67 3.85
N ASP A 45 9.51 -1.94 3.78
CA ASP A 45 8.85 -2.35 2.54
C ASP A 45 8.80 -1.22 1.51
N ILE A 46 8.85 0.03 1.94
CA ILE A 46 8.88 1.19 1.05
C ILE A 46 10.02 1.06 0.03
N ASP A 47 11.23 0.72 0.50
CA ASP A 47 12.37 0.52 -0.41
C ASP A 47 12.20 -0.71 -1.30
N VAL A 48 11.62 -1.77 -0.77
CA VAL A 48 11.34 -2.99 -1.54
C VAL A 48 10.34 -2.69 -2.65
N VAL A 49 9.24 -2.00 -2.35
CA VAL A 49 8.25 -1.60 -3.37
C VAL A 49 8.90 -0.71 -4.43
N MET A 50 9.74 0.26 -4.03
CA MET A 50 10.45 1.12 -4.98
C MET A 50 11.37 0.31 -5.91
N GLN A 51 12.14 -0.65 -5.37
CA GLN A 51 12.97 -1.54 -6.19
C GLN A 51 12.15 -2.39 -7.16
N LEU A 52 10.98 -2.88 -6.74
CA LEU A 52 10.08 -3.67 -7.59
C LEU A 52 9.52 -2.86 -8.76
N VAL A 53 9.05 -1.64 -8.49
CA VAL A 53 8.50 -0.79 -9.55
C VAL A 53 9.56 -0.29 -10.52
N GLU A 54 10.80 -0.18 -10.09
CA GLU A 54 11.94 0.14 -10.97
C GLU A 54 12.38 -1.05 -11.82
N LYS A 55 12.41 -2.26 -11.22
CA LYS A 55 12.90 -3.47 -11.90
C LYS A 55 11.90 -4.02 -12.92
N TYR A 56 10.59 -3.98 -12.63
CA TYR A 56 9.57 -4.67 -13.44
C TYR A 56 8.60 -3.68 -14.07
N GLU A 57 8.47 -3.71 -15.39
CA GLU A 57 7.62 -2.79 -16.15
C GLU A 57 6.13 -2.87 -15.75
N ASN A 58 5.67 -4.07 -15.44
CA ASN A 58 4.26 -4.36 -15.12
C ASN A 58 3.93 -4.32 -13.62
N VAL A 59 4.89 -3.93 -12.76
CA VAL A 59 4.69 -3.75 -11.31
C VAL A 59 4.55 -2.27 -10.98
N TYR A 60 3.55 -1.98 -10.18
CA TYR A 60 3.19 -0.67 -9.64
C TYR A 60 3.17 -0.75 -8.11
N GLY A 61 3.09 0.38 -7.42
CA GLY A 61 3.11 0.41 -5.96
C GLY A 61 2.06 1.30 -5.32
N TYR A 62 1.72 0.98 -4.08
CA TYR A 62 1.18 1.91 -3.09
C TYR A 62 2.21 2.09 -1.98
N LEU A 63 2.38 3.31 -1.48
CA LEU A 63 3.28 3.60 -0.36
C LEU A 63 2.49 4.07 0.85
N GLY A 64 2.67 3.39 1.96
CA GLY A 64 1.97 3.70 3.20
C GLY A 64 2.50 2.89 4.37
N ILE A 65 1.93 3.15 5.56
CA ILE A 65 2.24 2.41 6.78
C ILE A 65 0.96 1.76 7.27
N HIS A 66 1.02 0.44 7.35
CA HIS A 66 -0.07 -0.41 7.83
C HIS A 66 -0.41 -0.10 9.30
N PRO A 67 -1.67 -0.21 9.74
CA PRO A 67 -2.07 0.08 11.14
C PRO A 67 -1.33 -0.74 12.20
N SER A 68 -0.84 -1.94 11.89
CA SER A 68 0.00 -2.72 12.82
C SER A 68 1.38 -2.11 13.08
N GLU A 69 1.85 -1.21 12.21
CA GLU A 69 3.22 -0.67 12.20
C GLU A 69 3.30 0.81 12.60
N VAL A 70 2.20 1.37 13.10
CA VAL A 70 2.12 2.81 13.43
C VAL A 70 3.07 3.26 14.53
N LYS A 71 3.61 2.34 15.33
CA LYS A 71 4.61 2.66 16.38
C LYS A 71 5.90 3.23 15.80
N ASP A 72 6.27 2.81 14.60
CA ASP A 72 7.48 3.23 13.91
C ASP A 72 7.24 4.42 12.96
N PHE A 73 6.02 4.98 13.00
CA PHE A 73 5.66 6.13 12.20
C PHE A 73 6.24 7.42 12.79
N ASP A 74 6.78 8.27 11.91
CA ASP A 74 7.17 9.65 12.21
C ASP A 74 6.92 10.57 11.00
N ASP A 75 6.96 11.87 11.21
CA ASP A 75 6.67 12.84 10.15
C ASP A 75 7.74 12.82 9.03
N SER A 76 8.98 12.40 9.32
CA SER A 76 10.02 12.25 8.29
C SER A 76 9.71 11.11 7.31
N LEU A 77 9.03 10.08 7.80
CA LEU A 77 8.54 8.99 6.95
C LEU A 77 7.44 9.46 6.00
N LEU A 78 6.55 10.33 6.48
CA LEU A 78 5.51 10.93 5.65
C LEU A 78 6.08 11.82 4.53
N GLU A 79 7.10 12.62 4.86
CA GLU A 79 7.84 13.42 3.88
C GLU A 79 8.51 12.53 2.83
N ARG A 80 9.14 11.44 3.26
CA ARG A 80 9.76 10.46 2.37
C ARG A 80 8.73 9.81 1.43
N ILE A 81 7.59 9.37 1.95
CA ILE A 81 6.50 8.81 1.13
C ILE A 81 6.04 9.86 0.10
N SER A 82 5.86 11.11 0.52
CA SER A 82 5.50 12.22 -0.37
C SER A 82 6.48 12.40 -1.53
N ASP A 83 7.77 12.32 -1.27
CA ASP A 83 8.80 12.45 -2.31
C ASP A 83 8.81 11.26 -3.27
N LEU A 84 8.73 10.04 -2.76
CA LEU A 84 8.73 8.81 -3.55
C LEU A 84 7.44 8.65 -4.37
N ALA A 85 6.31 9.14 -3.87
CA ALA A 85 5.01 9.11 -4.57
C ALA A 85 4.97 9.99 -5.84
N LYS A 86 6.00 10.79 -6.10
CA LYS A 86 6.18 11.51 -7.39
C LYS A 86 6.55 10.56 -8.54
N ASN A 87 6.98 9.33 -8.24
CA ASN A 87 7.22 8.31 -9.25
C ASN A 87 5.88 7.90 -9.90
N PRO A 88 5.73 7.97 -11.25
CA PRO A 88 4.45 7.68 -11.92
C PRO A 88 3.96 6.23 -11.78
N LYS A 89 4.80 5.33 -11.29
CA LYS A 89 4.41 3.94 -10.99
C LYS A 89 3.91 3.77 -9.55
N ILE A 90 3.97 4.80 -8.71
CA ILE A 90 3.30 4.84 -7.42
C ILE A 90 1.90 5.39 -7.64
N LEU A 91 0.91 4.54 -7.51
CA LEU A 91 -0.47 4.82 -7.91
C LEU A 91 -1.35 5.36 -6.79
N GLY A 92 -0.88 5.32 -5.53
CA GLY A 92 -1.65 5.80 -4.40
C GLY A 92 -0.93 5.66 -3.07
N ILE A 93 -1.60 6.08 -2.00
CA ILE A 93 -1.13 5.94 -0.62
C ILE A 93 -1.77 4.71 0.01
N GLY A 94 -0.95 3.77 0.47
CA GLY A 94 -1.41 2.49 1.04
C GLY A 94 -0.28 1.47 1.20
N GLU A 95 -0.49 0.44 1.99
CA GLU A 95 -1.70 0.06 2.68
C GLU A 95 -1.84 0.87 3.99
N ILE A 96 -2.96 1.56 4.17
CA ILE A 96 -3.23 2.40 5.35
C ILE A 96 -4.60 2.07 5.94
N GLY A 97 -4.85 2.39 7.20
CA GLY A 97 -6.19 2.14 7.76
C GLY A 97 -6.18 1.79 9.24
N LEU A 98 -7.09 0.91 9.64
CA LEU A 98 -7.32 0.50 11.02
C LEU A 98 -7.39 -1.02 11.17
N ASP A 99 -6.76 -1.55 12.22
CA ASP A 99 -6.80 -2.96 12.61
C ASP A 99 -7.07 -3.08 14.12
N TYR A 100 -8.28 -3.54 14.47
CA TYR A 100 -8.67 -3.74 15.86
C TYR A 100 -8.67 -5.22 16.26
N TYR A 101 -8.15 -6.08 15.40
CA TYR A 101 -8.06 -7.51 15.67
C TYR A 101 -6.83 -7.86 16.51
N TRP A 102 -5.64 -7.36 16.12
CA TRP A 102 -4.38 -7.79 16.72
C TRP A 102 -4.04 -7.04 18.02
N ASP A 103 -3.81 -5.73 17.96
CA ASP A 103 -3.37 -4.94 19.10
C ASP A 103 -4.22 -3.66 19.23
N LYS A 104 -5.13 -3.65 20.20
CA LYS A 104 -6.01 -2.52 20.49
C LYS A 104 -5.37 -1.44 21.36
N SER A 105 -4.14 -1.62 21.81
CA SER A 105 -3.46 -0.62 22.68
C SER A 105 -3.06 0.65 21.93
N PHE A 106 -3.11 0.64 20.58
CA PHE A 106 -2.69 1.74 19.71
C PHE A 106 -3.81 2.31 18.84
N VAL A 107 -5.06 2.10 19.17
CA VAL A 107 -6.22 2.56 18.38
C VAL A 107 -6.14 4.06 18.08
N ASP A 108 -5.85 4.89 19.08
CA ASP A 108 -5.77 6.34 18.87
C ASP A 108 -4.61 6.72 17.94
N LEU A 109 -3.46 6.06 18.09
CA LEU A 109 -2.31 6.26 17.19
C LEU A 109 -2.61 5.76 15.77
N GLN A 110 -3.30 4.61 15.62
CA GLN A 110 -3.74 4.13 14.30
C GLN A 110 -4.62 5.18 13.60
N LYS A 111 -5.60 5.76 14.31
CA LYS A 111 -6.47 6.82 13.77
C LYS A 111 -5.68 8.05 13.37
N GLU A 112 -4.77 8.52 14.23
CA GLU A 112 -3.92 9.68 13.94
C GLU A 112 -3.09 9.46 12.67
N VAL A 113 -2.40 8.32 12.57
CA VAL A 113 -1.54 7.99 11.42
C VAL A 113 -2.37 7.79 10.16
N PHE A 114 -3.54 7.15 10.26
CA PHE A 114 -4.47 7.00 9.13
C PHE A 114 -4.90 8.36 8.58
N ILE A 115 -5.34 9.28 9.44
CA ILE A 115 -5.73 10.65 9.05
C ILE A 115 -4.56 11.40 8.39
N LYS A 116 -3.36 11.31 8.93
CA LYS A 116 -2.16 11.94 8.34
C LYS A 116 -1.91 11.44 6.92
N GLN A 117 -2.04 10.13 6.69
CA GLN A 117 -1.82 9.51 5.39
C GLN A 117 -2.95 9.84 4.39
N ILE A 118 -4.22 9.94 4.84
CA ILE A 118 -5.32 10.44 4.00
C ILE A 118 -5.04 11.88 3.56
N LYS A 119 -4.62 12.75 4.48
CA LYS A 119 -4.28 14.15 4.15
C LYS A 119 -3.13 14.24 3.15
N LEU A 120 -2.14 13.36 3.27
CA LEU A 120 -1.07 13.27 2.27
C LEU A 120 -1.62 12.85 0.90
N ALA A 121 -2.47 11.83 0.84
CA ALA A 121 -3.08 11.38 -0.41
C ALA A 121 -3.89 12.49 -1.08
N ASN A 122 -4.71 13.23 -0.31
CA ASN A 122 -5.45 14.39 -0.80
C ASN A 122 -4.53 15.49 -1.33
N ALA A 123 -3.42 15.79 -0.63
CA ALA A 123 -2.46 16.81 -1.06
C ALA A 123 -1.73 16.44 -2.36
N LEU A 124 -1.58 15.14 -2.64
CA LEU A 124 -0.93 14.61 -3.84
C LEU A 124 -1.91 14.27 -4.97
N ASP A 125 -3.22 14.41 -4.75
CA ASP A 125 -4.29 13.98 -5.65
C ASP A 125 -4.17 12.48 -6.03
N LEU A 126 -3.88 11.65 -5.03
CA LEU A 126 -3.71 10.21 -5.17
C LEU A 126 -4.82 9.44 -4.45
N PRO A 127 -5.25 8.28 -4.98
CA PRO A 127 -6.17 7.40 -4.29
C PRO A 127 -5.53 6.76 -3.06
N ILE A 128 -6.36 6.21 -2.17
CA ILE A 128 -5.93 5.44 -1.01
C ILE A 128 -6.27 3.96 -1.16
N ASN A 129 -5.40 3.10 -0.63
CA ASN A 129 -5.63 1.66 -0.50
C ASN A 129 -5.76 1.34 1.00
N ILE A 130 -6.91 0.78 1.39
CA ILE A 130 -7.36 0.74 2.79
C ILE A 130 -7.32 -0.66 3.34
N HIS A 131 -6.67 -0.81 4.51
CA HIS A 131 -6.82 -1.93 5.43
C HIS A 131 -7.94 -1.63 6.44
N ASP A 132 -8.88 -2.54 6.56
CA ASP A 132 -9.97 -2.44 7.53
C ASP A 132 -10.25 -3.81 8.17
N ARG A 133 -9.87 -3.99 9.42
CA ARG A 133 -10.13 -5.22 10.15
C ARG A 133 -10.75 -4.94 11.52
N GLU A 134 -12.01 -5.37 11.70
CA GLU A 134 -12.81 -5.12 12.90
C GLU A 134 -12.95 -3.63 13.30
N ALA A 135 -12.78 -2.70 12.33
CA ALA A 135 -12.76 -1.27 12.55
C ALA A 135 -13.72 -0.49 11.64
N HIS A 136 -14.64 -1.16 10.94
CA HIS A 136 -15.46 -0.65 9.82
C HIS A 136 -16.11 0.72 10.11
N LYS A 137 -16.68 0.90 11.31
CA LYS A 137 -17.35 2.16 11.64
C LYS A 137 -16.36 3.32 11.68
N ASP A 138 -15.26 3.16 12.40
CA ASP A 138 -14.26 4.22 12.57
C ASP A 138 -13.53 4.50 11.25
N THR A 139 -13.25 3.45 10.46
CA THR A 139 -12.68 3.58 9.12
C THR A 139 -13.59 4.41 8.22
N PHE A 140 -14.90 4.10 8.19
CA PHE A 140 -15.87 4.83 7.39
C PHE A 140 -16.03 6.28 7.84
N ASP A 141 -16.16 6.52 9.16
CA ASP A 141 -16.31 7.86 9.73
C ASP A 141 -15.11 8.75 9.39
N ILE A 142 -13.88 8.21 9.51
CA ILE A 142 -12.65 8.94 9.18
C ILE A 142 -12.57 9.29 7.69
N ILE A 143 -12.89 8.35 6.79
CA ILE A 143 -12.87 8.60 5.34
C ILE A 143 -13.93 9.66 4.96
N GLN A 144 -15.07 9.63 5.62
CA GLN A 144 -16.15 10.60 5.33
C GLN A 144 -15.80 12.01 5.81
N GLU A 145 -15.00 12.15 6.88
CA GLU A 145 -14.61 13.43 7.47
C GLU A 145 -13.42 14.08 6.75
N HIS A 146 -12.54 13.31 6.16
CA HIS A 146 -11.25 13.75 5.61
C HIS A 146 -11.06 13.41 4.13
#